data_ca693bb642ea7b7f789c4a9747cbebea
#
_entry.id   ca693bb642ea7b7f789c4a9747cbebea
#
_cell.length_a   1.000
_cell.length_b   1.000
_cell.length_c   1.000
_cell.angle_alpha   90.00
_cell.angle_beta   90.00
_cell.angle_gamma   90.00
#
_symmetry.space_group_name_H-M   'P 1'
#
loop_
_entity.id
_entity.type
_entity.pdbx_description
1 polymer ?
#
loop_
_entity_poly.entity_id
_entity_poly.type
_entity_poly.pdbx_seq_one_letter_code
_entity_poly.pdbx_strand_id
1 'polypeptide(L)'
;MKPLTIIAYTGAAVGLAALGVTMAKTNPSQVEYEEYAVQLLTKYLKTDVCKKTTNIIENLIRFNCEKLVDSASPQIQKVIAKTTERQDFVIFSIYHTDLKINSWMPSYKFETVGAFNQFYTYTAEEQ
;
A
#
# COMPACT_ATOMS: atom_id res chain seq x y z
N MET A 1 -40.94 -22.90 14.06
CA MET A 1 -40.07 -21.80 13.62
C MET A 1 -40.92 -20.67 13.07
N LYS A 2 -40.65 -19.47 13.51
CA LYS A 2 -41.37 -18.30 13.01
C LYS A 2 -40.90 -17.93 11.62
N PRO A 3 -41.76 -17.64 10.63
CA PRO A 3 -41.35 -17.32 9.27
C PRO A 3 -40.40 -16.13 9.18
N LEU A 4 -40.57 -15.13 10.05
CA LEU A 4 -39.70 -13.97 10.10
C LEU A 4 -38.24 -14.32 10.41
N THR A 5 -38.01 -15.32 11.26
CA THR A 5 -36.67 -15.77 11.61
C THR A 5 -35.99 -16.43 10.41
N ILE A 6 -36.71 -17.24 9.64
CA ILE A 6 -36.17 -17.88 8.42
C ILE A 6 -35.81 -16.83 7.38
N ILE A 7 -36.65 -15.83 7.17
CA ILE A 7 -36.41 -14.72 6.24
C ILE A 7 -35.16 -13.94 6.67
N ALA A 8 -35.01 -13.65 7.97
CA ALA A 8 -33.87 -12.93 8.49
C ALA A 8 -32.56 -13.69 8.26
N TYR A 9 -32.54 -14.99 8.54
CA TYR A 9 -31.33 -15.82 8.32
C TYR A 9 -31.00 -15.97 6.82
N THR A 10 -31.99 -16.11 5.97
CA THR A 10 -31.79 -16.19 4.53
C THR A 10 -31.25 -14.88 3.98
N GLY A 11 -31.77 -13.74 4.40
CA GLY A 11 -31.30 -12.42 4.01
C GLY A 11 -29.87 -12.17 4.47
N ALA A 12 -29.53 -12.55 5.69
CA ALA A 12 -28.17 -12.43 6.22
C ALA A 12 -27.18 -13.32 5.43
N ALA A 13 -27.56 -14.55 5.11
CA ALA A 13 -26.71 -15.48 4.36
C ALA A 13 -26.45 -14.95 2.95
N VAL A 14 -27.46 -14.45 2.25
CA VAL A 14 -27.32 -13.86 0.91
C VAL A 14 -26.44 -12.61 0.97
N GLY A 15 -26.64 -11.74 1.96
CA GLY A 15 -25.83 -10.54 2.15
C GLY A 15 -24.36 -10.86 2.40
N LEU A 16 -24.07 -11.83 3.24
CA LEU A 16 -22.69 -12.26 3.53
C LEU A 16 -22.04 -12.90 2.28
N ALA A 17 -22.79 -13.70 1.53
CA ALA A 17 -22.29 -14.31 0.29
C ALA A 17 -21.98 -13.24 -0.75
N ALA A 18 -22.84 -12.25 -0.93
CA ALA A 18 -22.62 -11.15 -1.86
C ALA A 18 -21.40 -10.32 -1.45
N LEU A 19 -21.26 -10.03 -0.15
CA LEU A 19 -20.10 -9.32 0.38
C LEU A 19 -18.82 -10.09 0.14
N GLY A 20 -18.81 -11.40 0.44
CA GLY A 20 -17.64 -12.25 0.23
C GLY A 20 -17.20 -12.33 -1.23
N VAL A 21 -18.17 -12.46 -2.16
CA VAL A 21 -17.88 -12.48 -3.59
C VAL A 21 -17.33 -11.13 -4.04
N THR A 22 -17.92 -10.03 -3.58
CA THR A 22 -17.45 -8.69 -3.91
C THR A 22 -16.01 -8.47 -3.41
N MET A 23 -15.73 -8.87 -2.17
CA MET A 23 -14.38 -8.79 -1.61
C MET A 23 -13.38 -9.64 -2.39
N ALA A 24 -13.76 -10.85 -2.77
CA ALA A 24 -12.88 -11.74 -3.55
C ALA A 24 -12.57 -11.16 -4.93
N LYS A 25 -13.56 -10.56 -5.58
CA LYS A 25 -13.36 -9.92 -6.90
C LYS A 25 -12.56 -8.64 -6.83
N THR A 26 -12.61 -7.94 -5.71
CA THR A 26 -11.92 -6.65 -5.52
C THR A 26 -10.67 -6.79 -4.65
N ASN A 27 -10.23 -8.01 -4.40
CA ASN A 27 -8.98 -8.29 -3.70
C ASN A 27 -7.80 -7.85 -4.60
N PRO A 28 -7.01 -6.84 -4.19
CA PRO A 28 -5.97 -6.30 -5.05
C PRO A 28 -4.85 -7.31 -5.31
N SER A 29 -4.25 -7.20 -6.50
CA SER A 29 -3.08 -7.99 -6.86
C SER A 29 -1.80 -7.37 -6.29
N GLN A 30 -0.72 -8.13 -6.33
CA GLN A 30 0.59 -7.63 -5.90
C GLN A 30 1.07 -6.46 -6.78
N VAL A 31 0.78 -6.51 -8.08
CA VAL A 31 1.15 -5.41 -9.00
C VAL A 31 0.45 -4.12 -8.61
N GLU A 32 -0.83 -4.19 -8.28
CA GLU A 32 -1.59 -3.03 -7.81
C GLU A 32 -1.01 -2.47 -6.51
N TYR A 33 -0.60 -3.35 -5.59
CA TYR A 33 0.06 -2.93 -4.36
C TYR A 33 1.40 -2.26 -4.64
N GLU A 34 2.19 -2.80 -5.56
CA GLU A 34 3.48 -2.21 -5.93
C GLU A 34 3.31 -0.78 -6.43
N GLU A 35 2.32 -0.54 -7.27
CA GLU A 35 1.99 0.81 -7.76
C GLU A 35 1.59 1.73 -6.61
N TYR A 36 0.73 1.24 -5.72
CA TYR A 36 0.32 2.00 -4.54
C TYR A 36 1.51 2.35 -3.66
N ALA A 37 2.37 1.39 -3.38
CA ALA A 37 3.54 1.57 -2.50
C ALA A 37 4.54 2.55 -3.11
N VAL A 38 4.76 2.49 -4.43
CA VAL A 38 5.63 3.44 -5.13
C VAL A 38 5.08 4.85 -5.02
N GLN A 39 3.79 5.03 -5.24
CA GLN A 39 3.16 6.34 -5.14
C GLN A 39 3.24 6.89 -3.71
N LEU A 40 2.99 6.05 -2.73
CA LEU A 40 3.05 6.44 -1.32
C LEU A 40 4.46 6.85 -0.91
N LEU A 41 5.46 6.03 -1.26
CA LEU A 41 6.86 6.30 -0.94
C LEU A 41 7.38 7.52 -1.70
N THR A 42 7.03 7.66 -2.97
CA THR A 42 7.41 8.82 -3.79
C THR A 42 6.85 10.11 -3.20
N LYS A 43 5.59 10.08 -2.80
CA LYS A 43 4.94 11.22 -2.15
C LYS A 43 5.63 11.59 -0.83
N TYR A 44 5.96 10.57 -0.02
CA TYR A 44 6.68 10.76 1.23
C TYR A 44 8.05 11.41 0.99
N LEU A 45 8.81 10.89 0.04
CA LEU A 45 10.13 11.42 -0.28
C LEU A 45 10.06 12.87 -0.77
N LYS A 46 9.10 13.18 -1.63
CA LYS A 46 8.90 14.54 -2.13
C LYS A 46 8.45 15.49 -1.02
N THR A 47 7.60 15.03 -0.12
CA THR A 47 7.01 15.87 0.91
C THR A 47 7.95 16.06 2.10
N ASP A 48 8.52 14.98 2.63
CA ASP A 48 9.28 15.03 3.88
C ASP A 48 10.78 15.17 3.65
N VAL A 49 11.33 14.55 2.62
CA VAL A 49 12.76 14.59 2.36
C VAL A 49 13.14 15.78 1.49
N CYS A 50 12.42 16.00 0.39
CA CYS A 50 12.75 17.07 -0.54
C CYS A 50 12.32 18.45 -0.07
N LYS A 51 11.35 18.57 0.85
CA LYS A 51 10.85 19.85 1.35
C LYS A 51 11.51 20.37 2.62
N LYS A 52 12.53 19.68 3.15
CA LYS A 52 13.22 20.13 4.38
C LYS A 52 14.19 21.27 4.18
N THR A 53 14.32 21.77 2.97
CA THR A 53 15.24 22.85 2.61
C THR A 53 14.47 24.17 2.41
N THR A 54 15.00 25.30 2.95
CA THR A 54 14.26 26.57 3.04
C THR A 54 14.92 27.75 2.32
N ASN A 55 16.09 27.59 1.70
CA ASN A 55 16.82 28.64 0.97
C ASN A 55 16.50 28.64 -0.53
N ILE A 56 16.82 29.76 -1.22
CA ILE A 56 16.66 29.86 -2.68
C ILE A 56 17.55 28.83 -3.40
N ILE A 57 18.79 28.65 -2.95
CA ILE A 57 19.70 27.64 -3.50
C ILE A 57 19.14 26.24 -3.19
N GLU A 58 18.62 26.06 -2.00
CA GLU A 58 17.99 24.81 -1.58
C GLU A 58 16.72 24.51 -2.37
N ASN A 59 15.99 25.54 -2.81
CA ASN A 59 14.82 25.36 -3.68
C ASN A 59 15.21 24.77 -5.02
N LEU A 60 16.35 25.12 -5.58
CA LEU A 60 16.88 24.51 -6.80
C LEU A 60 17.26 23.05 -6.56
N ILE A 61 17.89 22.76 -5.42
CA ILE A 61 18.25 21.40 -5.01
C ILE A 61 16.95 20.59 -4.79
N ARG A 62 15.94 21.19 -4.17
CA ARG A 62 14.65 20.53 -3.95
C ARG A 62 13.95 20.16 -5.25
N PHE A 63 14.01 21.02 -6.27
CA PHE A 63 13.47 20.73 -7.58
C PHE A 63 14.16 19.53 -8.21
N ASN A 64 15.50 19.47 -8.10
CA ASN A 64 16.29 18.32 -8.56
C ASN A 64 15.99 17.06 -7.74
N CYS A 65 15.73 17.20 -6.43
CA CYS A 65 15.34 16.09 -5.56
C CYS A 65 14.04 15.44 -6.05
N GLU A 66 13.02 16.22 -6.37
CA GLU A 66 11.75 15.71 -6.88
C GLU A 66 11.94 14.98 -8.22
N LYS A 67 12.77 15.52 -9.11
CA LYS A 67 13.09 14.86 -10.37
C LYS A 67 13.84 13.55 -10.17
N LEU A 68 14.77 13.52 -9.23
CA LEU A 68 15.51 12.30 -8.89
C LEU A 68 14.57 11.22 -8.34
N VAL A 69 13.63 11.61 -7.49
CA VAL A 69 12.63 10.69 -6.96
C VAL A 69 11.78 10.12 -8.08
N ASP A 70 11.30 10.94 -9.00
CA ASP A 70 10.51 10.48 -10.15
C ASP A 70 11.33 9.55 -11.05
N SER A 71 12.61 9.87 -11.28
CA SER A 71 13.49 9.04 -12.09
C SER A 71 13.80 7.70 -11.44
N ALA A 72 13.81 7.64 -10.12
CA ALA A 72 14.07 6.42 -9.36
C ALA A 72 12.83 5.55 -9.18
N SER A 73 11.63 6.03 -9.52
CA SER A 73 10.37 5.30 -9.31
C SER A 73 10.38 3.87 -9.85
N PRO A 74 10.85 3.58 -11.09
CA PRO A 74 10.90 2.21 -11.57
C PRO A 74 11.81 1.30 -10.77
N GLN A 75 12.93 1.83 -10.26
CA GLN A 75 13.86 1.06 -9.42
C GLN A 75 13.26 0.82 -8.05
N ILE A 76 12.58 1.82 -7.49
CA ILE A 76 11.87 1.71 -6.21
C ILE A 76 10.80 0.62 -6.33
N GLN A 77 10.06 0.58 -7.44
CA GLN A 77 9.05 -0.46 -7.67
C GLN A 77 9.66 -1.85 -7.67
N LYS A 78 10.82 -2.03 -8.32
CA LYS A 78 11.52 -3.31 -8.34
C LYS A 78 11.97 -3.74 -6.96
N VAL A 79 12.48 -2.83 -6.14
CA VAL A 79 12.90 -3.12 -4.78
C VAL A 79 11.68 -3.49 -3.93
N ILE A 80 10.59 -2.77 -4.06
CA ILE A 80 9.34 -3.09 -3.34
C ILE A 80 8.85 -4.48 -3.74
N ALA A 81 8.88 -4.80 -5.04
CA ALA A 81 8.44 -6.11 -5.51
C ALA A 81 9.26 -7.25 -4.90
N LYS A 82 10.58 -7.05 -4.77
CA LYS A 82 11.48 -8.08 -4.22
C LYS A 82 11.38 -8.20 -2.71
N THR A 83 10.97 -7.16 -2.00
CA THR A 83 10.95 -7.11 -0.54
C THR A 83 9.54 -7.23 0.05
N THR A 84 8.54 -7.44 -0.79
CA THR A 84 7.15 -7.57 -0.35
C THR A 84 6.71 -9.01 -0.32
N GLU A 85 6.14 -9.42 0.81
CA GLU A 85 5.44 -10.68 0.96
C GLU A 85 3.94 -10.42 0.97
N ARG A 86 3.21 -11.12 0.12
CA ARG A 86 1.76 -11.04 0.05
C ARG A 86 1.13 -12.26 0.70
N GLN A 87 0.24 -12.02 1.65
CA GLN A 87 -0.62 -13.05 2.21
C GLN A 87 -2.02 -12.86 1.65
N ASP A 88 -2.41 -13.77 0.77
CA ASP A 88 -3.71 -13.73 0.10
C ASP A 88 -4.72 -14.55 0.89
N PHE A 89 -5.75 -13.86 1.42
CA PHE A 89 -6.85 -14.49 2.17
C PHE A 89 -8.13 -14.59 1.33
N VAL A 90 -8.02 -14.52 0.00
CA VAL A 90 -9.10 -14.60 -0.98
C VAL A 90 -9.99 -13.35 -0.97
N ILE A 91 -10.51 -12.95 0.18
CA ILE A 91 -11.38 -11.77 0.30
C ILE A 91 -10.59 -10.49 0.56
N PHE A 92 -9.36 -10.61 1.05
CA PHE A 92 -8.44 -9.49 1.24
C PHE A 92 -7.01 -10.02 1.19
N SER A 93 -6.04 -9.12 1.11
CA SER A 93 -4.62 -9.47 1.13
C SER A 93 -3.88 -8.59 2.11
N ILE A 94 -2.84 -9.14 2.74
CA ILE A 94 -1.94 -8.37 3.60
C ILE A 94 -0.58 -8.35 2.92
N TYR A 95 0.01 -7.18 2.81
CA TYR A 95 1.30 -6.96 2.19
C TYR A 95 2.31 -6.50 3.24
N HIS A 96 3.41 -7.25 3.36
CA HIS A 96 4.53 -6.89 4.23
C HIS A 96 5.69 -6.46 3.36
N THR A 97 6.09 -5.22 3.46
CA THR A 97 7.24 -4.69 2.73
C THR A 97 8.34 -4.32 3.73
N ASP A 98 9.51 -4.90 3.54
CA ASP A 98 10.69 -4.61 4.34
C ASP A 98 11.71 -3.95 3.41
N LEU A 99 11.68 -2.63 3.35
CA LEU A 99 12.48 -1.85 2.43
C LEU A 99 13.84 -1.53 3.05
N LYS A 100 14.88 -2.16 2.53
CA LYS A 100 16.27 -1.89 2.91
C LYS A 100 17.10 -1.65 1.66
N ILE A 101 17.40 -0.38 1.40
CA ILE A 101 18.11 0.01 0.18
C ILE A 101 19.61 -0.21 0.32
N ASN A 102 20.18 0.18 1.47
CA ASN A 102 21.62 0.05 1.78
C ASN A 102 21.82 -0.31 3.24
N SER A 103 22.99 -0.89 3.56
CA SER A 103 23.33 -1.28 4.93
C SER A 103 23.50 -0.09 5.88
N TRP A 104 23.75 1.10 5.33
CA TRP A 104 23.96 2.34 6.12
C TRP A 104 22.68 3.20 6.21
N MET A 105 21.64 2.85 5.44
CA MET A 105 20.35 3.55 5.51
C MET A 105 19.40 2.81 6.44
N PRO A 106 18.49 3.54 7.12
CA PRO A 106 17.47 2.87 7.92
C PRO A 106 16.53 2.04 7.05
N SER A 107 16.09 0.92 7.61
CA SER A 107 15.09 0.08 6.96
C SER A 107 13.69 0.63 7.26
N TYR A 108 12.78 0.47 6.30
CA TYR A 108 11.38 0.84 6.47
C TYR A 108 10.53 -0.42 6.37
N LYS A 109 9.65 -0.61 7.33
CA LYS A 109 8.69 -1.71 7.32
C LYS A 109 7.28 -1.15 7.14
N PHE A 110 6.58 -1.67 6.15
CA PHE A 110 5.20 -1.30 5.87
C PHE A 110 4.33 -2.53 5.93
N GLU A 111 3.21 -2.41 6.62
CA GLU A 111 2.15 -3.42 6.57
C GLU A 111 0.89 -2.77 6.06
N THR A 112 0.34 -3.33 4.98
CA THR A 112 -0.80 -2.77 4.28
C THR A 112 -1.84 -3.86 4.06
N VAL A 113 -3.10 -3.56 4.34
CA VAL A 113 -4.21 -4.42 3.97
C VAL A 113 -4.82 -3.93 2.66
N GLY A 114 -5.03 -4.86 1.71
CA GLY A 114 -5.71 -4.59 0.46
C GLY A 114 -7.08 -5.24 0.43
N ALA A 115 -8.13 -4.45 0.28
CA ALA A 115 -9.51 -4.91 0.20
C ALA A 115 -10.35 -3.91 -0.60
N PHE A 116 -11.35 -4.37 -1.33
CA PHE A 116 -12.24 -3.53 -2.12
C PHE A 116 -11.50 -2.60 -3.10
N ASN A 117 -10.46 -3.12 -3.76
CA ASN A 117 -9.58 -2.36 -4.66
C ASN A 117 -8.91 -1.17 -4.00
N GLN A 118 -8.83 -1.15 -2.67
CA GLN A 118 -8.20 -0.09 -1.90
C GLN A 118 -7.12 -0.65 -1.00
N PHE A 119 -6.21 0.22 -0.58
CA PHE A 119 -5.11 -0.14 0.30
C PHE A 119 -5.13 0.74 1.54
N TYR A 120 -4.90 0.11 2.69
CA TYR A 120 -4.82 0.79 3.98
C TYR A 120 -3.54 0.38 4.67
N THR A 121 -2.59 1.30 4.75
CA THR A 121 -1.34 1.07 5.47
C THR A 121 -1.58 1.36 6.95
N TYR A 122 -1.47 0.33 7.77
CA TYR A 122 -1.73 0.46 9.21
C TYR A 122 -0.43 0.46 10.02
N THR A 123 0.68 0.06 9.43
CA THR A 123 1.99 0.10 10.08
C THR A 123 3.01 0.63 9.09
N ALA A 124 3.74 1.65 9.48
CA ALA A 124 4.87 2.19 8.74
C ALA A 124 5.93 2.59 9.76
N GLU A 125 7.00 1.80 9.88
CA GLU A 125 8.05 2.01 10.87
C GLU A 125 9.40 2.12 10.20
N GLU A 126 10.19 3.05 10.70
CA GLU A 126 11.60 3.20 10.36
C GLU A 126 12.43 2.42 11.39
N GLN A 127 13.32 1.58 10.91
CA GLN A 127 14.22 0.81 11.77
C GLN A 127 15.67 1.18 11.56
#